data_f049e0fb1255efdfb92c5cd601bd7e34
#
_entry.id   f049e0fb1255efdfb92c5cd601bd7e34
#
_cell.length_a   1.000
_cell.length_b   1.000
_cell.length_c   1.000
_cell.angle_alpha   90.00
_cell.angle_beta   90.00
_cell.angle_gamma   90.00
#
_symmetry.space_group_name_H-M   'P 1'
#
loop_
_entity.id
_entity.type
_entity.pdbx_description
1 polymer ?
#
loop_
_entity_poly.entity_id
_entity_poly.type
_entity_poly.pdbx_seq_one_letter_code
_entity_poly.pdbx_strand_id
1 'polypeptide(L)'
;MATVGAALALILAVAACGSSPARAAAPSGVLPTAAVAGLAVVTQPLTGRDVQKDSTVHDLAARLDRWGYVGGWQRTFQGESRRLTLVVSRSLQFRNSPGAAAFVAYMHQKVGSFYPFALTRPLSMPGRSGWVIRPPLCACHMATPLIVGVTAQGRTVSWLEINGPQASTRMLTQLLARTPA
;
A
#
# COMPACT_ATOMS: atom_id res chain seq x y z
N MET A 1 -6.10 -81.88 8.31
CA MET A 1 -5.68 -80.90 9.33
C MET A 1 -5.30 -79.63 8.63
N ALA A 2 -6.14 -78.63 8.68
CA ALA A 2 -5.96 -77.33 7.99
C ALA A 2 -5.72 -76.28 9.06
N THR A 3 -4.58 -75.64 9.01
CA THR A 3 -4.22 -74.50 9.88
C THR A 3 -4.53 -73.20 9.15
N VAL A 4 -5.50 -72.47 9.71
CA VAL A 4 -5.91 -71.11 9.26
C VAL A 4 -4.97 -70.11 9.87
N GLY A 5 -4.19 -69.43 9.00
CA GLY A 5 -3.36 -68.29 9.39
C GLY A 5 -4.16 -66.97 9.33
N ALA A 6 -4.35 -66.32 10.48
CA ALA A 6 -4.98 -65.02 10.55
C ALA A 6 -3.96 -63.93 10.24
N ALA A 7 -4.14 -63.22 9.14
CA ALA A 7 -3.36 -62.00 8.81
C ALA A 7 -3.96 -60.82 9.51
N LEU A 8 -3.19 -60.24 10.45
CA LEU A 8 -3.52 -58.99 11.15
C LEU A 8 -3.16 -57.80 10.28
N ALA A 9 -4.14 -57.12 9.67
CA ALA A 9 -3.92 -55.90 8.92
C ALA A 9 -3.86 -54.71 9.87
N LEU A 10 -2.64 -54.14 10.01
CA LEU A 10 -2.38 -52.95 10.79
C LEU A 10 -2.72 -51.71 9.93
N ILE A 11 -3.87 -51.09 10.18
CA ILE A 11 -4.26 -49.85 9.53
C ILE A 11 -3.54 -48.70 10.25
N LEU A 12 -2.45 -48.16 9.65
CA LEU A 12 -1.82 -46.91 10.06
C LEU A 12 -2.71 -45.75 9.62
N ALA A 13 -3.48 -45.19 10.55
CA ALA A 13 -4.15 -43.90 10.36
C ALA A 13 -3.10 -42.78 10.37
N VAL A 14 -2.67 -42.32 9.21
CA VAL A 14 -1.89 -41.09 9.07
C VAL A 14 -2.83 -39.93 9.33
N ALA A 15 -2.76 -39.38 10.56
CA ALA A 15 -3.39 -38.10 10.88
C ALA A 15 -2.66 -37.01 10.08
N ALA A 16 -3.20 -36.65 8.92
CA ALA A 16 -2.80 -35.45 8.19
C ALA A 16 -3.20 -34.24 9.05
N CYS A 17 -2.23 -33.70 9.80
CA CYS A 17 -2.33 -32.35 10.37
C CYS A 17 -2.46 -31.37 9.21
N GLY A 18 -3.66 -31.16 8.73
CA GLY A 18 -4.01 -30.10 7.80
C GLY A 18 -3.78 -28.76 8.51
N SER A 19 -2.62 -28.17 8.33
CA SER A 19 -2.42 -26.75 8.61
C SER A 19 -3.41 -25.99 7.73
N SER A 20 -4.50 -25.50 8.34
CA SER A 20 -5.42 -24.58 7.68
C SER A 20 -4.57 -23.45 7.09
N PRO A 21 -4.71 -23.12 5.80
CA PRO A 21 -3.99 -21.99 5.24
C PRO A 21 -4.34 -20.76 6.07
N ALA A 22 -3.33 -20.12 6.67
CA ALA A 22 -3.50 -18.92 7.45
C ALA A 22 -4.34 -17.96 6.59
N ARG A 23 -5.55 -17.63 7.05
CA ARG A 23 -6.47 -16.74 6.34
C ARG A 23 -5.71 -15.45 6.08
N ALA A 24 -5.39 -15.19 4.82
CA ALA A 24 -4.68 -13.98 4.44
C ALA A 24 -5.38 -12.78 5.08
N ALA A 25 -4.64 -11.96 5.82
CA ALA A 25 -5.22 -10.81 6.50
C ALA A 25 -5.95 -9.94 5.47
N ALA A 26 -7.16 -9.50 5.80
CA ALA A 26 -7.93 -8.65 4.90
C ALA A 26 -7.16 -7.34 4.65
N PRO A 27 -7.18 -6.80 3.41
CA PRO A 27 -6.54 -5.53 3.11
C PRO A 27 -7.06 -4.43 4.02
N SER A 28 -6.18 -3.81 4.80
CA SER A 28 -6.52 -2.73 5.74
C SER A 28 -5.81 -1.43 5.37
N GLY A 29 -6.39 -0.30 5.74
CA GLY A 29 -5.78 1.02 5.55
C GLY A 29 -5.71 1.51 4.10
N VAL A 30 -6.17 0.74 3.10
CA VAL A 30 -6.27 1.17 1.71
C VAL A 30 -7.70 1.64 1.37
N LEU A 31 -7.85 2.47 0.34
CA LEU A 31 -9.15 2.92 -0.14
C LEU A 31 -10.11 1.75 -0.37
N PRO A 32 -11.38 1.83 0.08
CA PRO A 32 -12.41 0.85 -0.27
C PRO A 32 -12.57 0.71 -1.79
N THR A 33 -12.93 -0.47 -2.28
CA THR A 33 -13.14 -0.71 -3.72
C THR A 33 -14.20 0.20 -4.33
N ALA A 34 -15.24 0.54 -3.56
CA ALA A 34 -16.29 1.45 -3.97
C ALA A 34 -15.90 2.94 -3.94
N ALA A 35 -14.68 3.29 -3.49
CA ALA A 35 -14.27 4.69 -3.37
C ALA A 35 -14.06 5.38 -4.72
N VAL A 36 -13.73 4.60 -5.76
CA VAL A 36 -13.48 5.08 -7.12
C VAL A 36 -14.29 4.23 -8.08
N ALA A 37 -15.41 4.77 -8.54
CA ALA A 37 -16.29 4.06 -9.46
C ALA A 37 -15.71 4.02 -10.90
N GLY A 38 -16.02 2.95 -11.64
CA GLY A 38 -15.72 2.82 -13.06
C GLY A 38 -14.26 2.47 -13.40
N LEU A 39 -13.42 2.19 -12.42
CA LEU A 39 -12.05 1.71 -12.63
C LEU A 39 -11.92 0.24 -12.22
N ALA A 40 -11.12 -0.53 -12.95
CA ALA A 40 -10.72 -1.88 -12.54
C ALA A 40 -9.85 -1.84 -11.29
N VAL A 41 -9.99 -2.83 -10.40
CA VAL A 41 -9.36 -2.82 -9.08
C VAL A 41 -8.49 -4.05 -8.89
N VAL A 42 -7.23 -3.84 -8.52
CA VAL A 42 -6.30 -4.89 -8.10
C VAL A 42 -5.81 -4.59 -6.69
N THR A 43 -5.75 -5.61 -5.84
CA THR A 43 -5.25 -5.47 -4.46
C THR A 43 -4.15 -6.50 -4.22
N GLN A 44 -3.04 -6.06 -3.65
CA GLN A 44 -1.88 -6.92 -3.36
C GLN A 44 -1.21 -6.53 -2.05
N PRO A 45 -0.56 -7.49 -1.36
CA PRO A 45 0.30 -7.18 -0.23
C PRO A 45 1.50 -6.35 -0.69
N LEU A 46 2.06 -5.55 0.22
CA LEU A 46 3.18 -4.66 -0.03
C LEU A 46 4.33 -5.00 0.91
N THR A 47 5.48 -5.34 0.35
CA THR A 47 6.72 -5.58 1.10
C THR A 47 7.62 -4.34 1.10
N GLY A 48 8.62 -4.29 1.98
CA GLY A 48 9.61 -3.20 1.97
C GLY A 48 10.38 -3.09 0.65
N ARG A 49 10.60 -4.22 -0.03
CA ARG A 49 11.22 -4.23 -1.37
C ARG A 49 10.32 -3.63 -2.44
N ASP A 50 9.01 -3.82 -2.32
CA ASP A 50 8.07 -3.22 -3.26
C ASP A 50 8.01 -1.71 -3.07
N VAL A 51 8.02 -1.22 -1.81
CA VAL A 51 8.12 0.22 -1.51
C VAL A 51 9.43 0.80 -2.06
N GLN A 52 10.53 0.06 -1.98
CA GLN A 52 11.83 0.51 -2.51
C GLN A 52 11.81 0.72 -4.03
N LYS A 53 11.08 -0.10 -4.80
CA LYS A 53 10.98 0.03 -6.27
C LYS A 53 10.40 1.37 -6.72
N ASP A 54 9.63 2.04 -5.86
CA ASP A 54 9.03 3.34 -6.14
C ASP A 54 9.99 4.52 -5.89
N SER A 55 11.26 4.25 -5.61
CA SER A 55 12.25 5.30 -5.34
C SER A 55 13.62 4.93 -5.89
N THR A 56 14.48 5.94 -6.07
CA THR A 56 15.89 5.75 -6.40
C THR A 56 16.78 5.55 -5.17
N VAL A 57 16.20 5.42 -3.98
CA VAL A 57 16.92 5.21 -2.72
C VAL A 57 17.27 3.74 -2.55
N HIS A 58 18.53 3.37 -2.72
CA HIS A 58 18.98 1.96 -2.71
C HIS A 58 18.81 1.24 -1.37
N ASP A 59 18.81 1.96 -0.22
CA ASP A 59 18.73 1.37 1.12
C ASP A 59 17.35 1.56 1.79
N LEU A 60 16.32 1.92 1.03
CA LEU A 60 14.99 2.23 1.59
C LEU A 60 14.38 1.02 2.33
N ALA A 61 14.50 -0.19 1.78
CA ALA A 61 13.99 -1.40 2.44
C ALA A 61 14.63 -1.61 3.82
N ALA A 62 15.96 -1.45 3.93
CA ALA A 62 16.67 -1.54 5.20
C ALA A 62 16.31 -0.40 6.19
N ARG A 63 15.95 0.78 5.69
CA ARG A 63 15.43 1.87 6.53
C ARG A 63 14.04 1.56 7.04
N LEU A 64 13.16 1.01 6.20
CA LEU A 64 11.83 0.58 6.60
C LEU A 64 11.90 -0.44 7.73
N ASP A 65 12.80 -1.42 7.64
CA ASP A 65 13.02 -2.41 8.71
C ASP A 65 13.45 -1.72 10.03
N ARG A 66 14.39 -0.76 9.97
CA ARG A 66 14.82 0.01 11.14
C ARG A 66 13.71 0.85 11.76
N TRP A 67 12.80 1.41 10.95
CA TRP A 67 11.63 2.14 11.44
C TRP A 67 10.52 1.22 11.92
N GLY A 68 10.71 -0.10 11.83
CA GLY A 68 9.76 -1.10 12.29
C GLY A 68 8.58 -1.32 11.35
N TYR A 69 8.80 -1.19 10.05
CA TYR A 69 7.82 -1.58 9.04
C TYR A 69 7.48 -3.07 9.19
N VAL A 70 6.20 -3.42 9.19
CA VAL A 70 5.72 -4.80 9.38
C VAL A 70 4.98 -5.35 8.16
N GLY A 71 4.66 -4.52 7.21
CA GLY A 71 3.94 -4.89 5.99
C GLY A 71 2.93 -3.85 5.58
N GLY A 72 2.22 -4.11 4.51
CA GLY A 72 1.21 -3.20 4.00
C GLY A 72 0.37 -3.80 2.89
N TRP A 73 -0.45 -2.95 2.32
CA TRP A 73 -1.31 -3.27 1.19
C TRP A 73 -1.27 -2.18 0.14
N GLN A 74 -1.36 -2.58 -1.11
CA GLN A 74 -1.60 -1.67 -2.22
C GLN A 74 -2.91 -2.05 -2.91
N ARG A 75 -3.70 -1.03 -3.21
CA ARG A 75 -4.87 -1.14 -4.08
C ARG A 75 -4.72 -0.16 -5.23
N THR A 76 -4.77 -0.69 -6.44
CA THR A 76 -4.65 0.06 -7.68
C THR A 76 -6.01 0.07 -8.38
N PHE A 77 -6.48 1.25 -8.74
CA PHE A 77 -7.65 1.47 -9.57
C PHE A 77 -7.16 2.02 -10.90
N GLN A 78 -7.49 1.37 -12.00
CA GLN A 78 -7.00 1.75 -13.33
C GLN A 78 -8.08 1.58 -14.38
N GLY A 79 -8.12 2.51 -15.33
CA GLY A 79 -9.04 2.47 -16.47
C GLY A 79 -9.19 3.82 -17.13
N GLU A 80 -10.05 3.87 -18.13
CA GLU A 80 -10.35 5.12 -18.85
C GLU A 80 -11.52 5.84 -18.19
N SER A 81 -11.24 6.98 -17.58
CA SER A 81 -12.25 7.85 -16.97
C SER A 81 -11.96 9.30 -17.31
N ARG A 82 -13.01 10.10 -17.51
CA ARG A 82 -12.88 11.55 -17.72
C ARG A 82 -12.33 12.28 -16.49
N ARG A 83 -12.28 11.63 -15.33
CA ARG A 83 -11.82 12.24 -14.07
C ARG A 83 -10.45 11.74 -13.65
N LEU A 84 -10.32 10.44 -13.45
CA LEU A 84 -9.10 9.78 -13.01
C LEU A 84 -8.85 8.56 -13.89
N THR A 85 -7.60 8.35 -14.27
CA THR A 85 -7.16 7.19 -15.03
C THR A 85 -6.44 6.18 -14.16
N LEU A 86 -5.81 6.66 -13.09
CA LEU A 86 -5.09 5.83 -12.13
C LEU A 86 -5.26 6.37 -10.71
N VAL A 87 -5.54 5.47 -9.77
CA VAL A 87 -5.43 5.74 -8.33
C VAL A 87 -4.66 4.60 -7.70
N VAL A 88 -3.58 4.92 -6.99
CA VAL A 88 -2.81 3.93 -6.22
C VAL A 88 -2.93 4.30 -4.75
N SER A 89 -3.55 3.43 -3.98
CA SER A 89 -3.71 3.57 -2.54
C SER A 89 -2.83 2.56 -1.83
N ARG A 90 -1.85 3.04 -1.07
CA ARG A 90 -0.97 2.21 -0.24
C ARG A 90 -1.22 2.49 1.23
N SER A 91 -1.19 1.43 2.01
CA SER A 91 -1.17 1.47 3.47
C SER A 91 0.10 0.77 3.94
N LEU A 92 0.94 1.48 4.70
CA LEU A 92 2.14 0.92 5.30
C LEU A 92 1.93 0.86 6.81
N GLN A 93 2.15 -0.31 7.40
CA GLN A 93 2.00 -0.56 8.83
C GLN A 93 3.37 -0.59 9.50
N PHE A 94 3.48 0.09 10.64
CA PHE A 94 4.69 0.14 11.45
C PHE A 94 4.39 -0.40 12.86
N ARG A 95 5.43 -0.84 13.58
CA ARG A 95 5.30 -1.30 14.97
C ARG A 95 4.83 -0.18 15.90
N ASN A 96 5.20 1.07 15.58
CA ASN A 96 4.90 2.23 16.41
C ASN A 96 4.70 3.49 15.56
N SER A 97 4.13 4.52 16.17
CA SER A 97 3.90 5.81 15.51
C SER A 97 5.18 6.60 15.16
N PRO A 98 6.27 6.58 15.96
CA PRO A 98 7.52 7.21 15.54
C PRO A 98 8.07 6.63 14.23
N GLY A 99 7.97 5.33 13.98
CA GLY A 99 8.39 4.72 12.72
C GLY A 99 7.59 5.21 11.52
N ALA A 100 6.26 5.30 11.67
CA ALA A 100 5.39 5.86 10.63
C ALA A 100 5.72 7.34 10.35
N ALA A 101 5.92 8.14 11.39
CA ALA A 101 6.29 9.54 11.26
C ALA A 101 7.67 9.72 10.61
N ALA A 102 8.65 8.88 10.98
CA ALA A 102 9.99 8.88 10.39
C ALA A 102 9.96 8.60 8.88
N PHE A 103 9.13 7.65 8.43
CA PHE A 103 8.95 7.39 7.00
C PHE A 103 8.39 8.61 6.27
N VAL A 104 7.31 9.24 6.79
CA VAL A 104 6.71 10.42 6.16
C VAL A 104 7.68 11.61 6.11
N ALA A 105 8.45 11.84 7.17
CA ALA A 105 9.50 12.87 7.19
C ALA A 105 10.61 12.58 6.18
N TYR A 106 11.07 11.33 6.10
CA TYR A 106 12.09 10.91 5.16
C TYR A 106 11.62 11.05 3.71
N MET A 107 10.39 10.65 3.41
CA MET A 107 9.82 10.78 2.09
C MET A 107 9.74 12.25 1.64
N HIS A 108 9.41 13.16 2.56
CA HIS A 108 9.47 14.59 2.30
C HIS A 108 10.92 15.09 2.06
N GLN A 109 11.85 14.69 2.92
CA GLN A 109 13.28 15.07 2.78
C GLN A 109 13.88 14.56 1.45
N LYS A 110 13.48 13.38 1.01
CA LYS A 110 13.97 12.70 -0.20
C LYS A 110 12.96 12.73 -1.33
N VAL A 111 12.06 13.70 -1.36
CA VAL A 111 10.96 13.76 -2.33
C VAL A 111 11.45 13.63 -3.77
N GLY A 112 12.56 14.21 -4.14
CA GLY A 112 13.14 14.11 -5.48
C GLY A 112 13.59 12.71 -5.89
N SER A 113 13.81 11.81 -4.91
CA SER A 113 14.13 10.39 -5.16
C SER A 113 12.88 9.53 -5.40
N PHE A 114 11.70 10.02 -5.04
CA PHE A 114 10.40 9.39 -5.31
C PHE A 114 9.69 10.07 -6.49
N TYR A 115 9.75 11.40 -6.51
CA TYR A 115 9.07 12.24 -7.51
C TYR A 115 10.01 13.37 -7.92
N PRO A 116 10.79 13.20 -9.00
CA PRO A 116 11.73 14.22 -9.47
C PRO A 116 11.04 15.57 -9.71
N PHE A 117 11.70 16.65 -9.24
CA PHE A 117 11.26 18.04 -9.39
C PHE A 117 9.90 18.37 -8.75
N ALA A 118 9.38 17.51 -7.86
CA ALA A 118 8.09 17.73 -7.25
C ALA A 118 8.10 18.90 -6.27
N LEU A 119 7.00 19.66 -6.25
CA LEU A 119 6.68 20.63 -5.22
C LEU A 119 5.94 19.95 -4.06
N THR A 120 6.25 20.36 -2.84
CA THR A 120 5.58 19.84 -1.64
C THR A 120 4.85 20.95 -0.89
N ARG A 121 3.72 20.57 -0.27
CA ARG A 121 2.97 21.43 0.67
C ARG A 121 2.54 20.62 1.88
N PRO A 122 2.51 21.20 3.07
CA PRO A 122 1.95 20.53 4.24
C PRO A 122 0.50 20.10 4.00
N LEU A 123 0.16 18.92 4.51
CA LEU A 123 -1.20 18.39 4.52
C LEU A 123 -1.59 18.09 5.97
N SER A 124 -2.62 18.78 6.46
CA SER A 124 -3.20 18.55 7.77
C SER A 124 -4.66 18.15 7.61
N MET A 125 -5.04 17.05 8.24
CA MET A 125 -6.40 16.52 8.29
C MET A 125 -6.68 16.05 9.73
N PRO A 126 -7.93 15.90 10.16
CA PRO A 126 -8.23 15.39 11.49
C PRO A 126 -7.51 14.08 11.79
N GLY A 127 -6.64 14.08 12.81
CA GLY A 127 -5.83 12.94 13.24
C GLY A 127 -4.71 12.50 12.29
N ARG A 128 -4.44 13.26 11.22
CA ARG A 128 -3.40 12.94 10.21
C ARG A 128 -2.58 14.17 9.86
N SER A 129 -1.28 13.97 9.70
CA SER A 129 -0.38 15.00 9.19
C SER A 129 0.57 14.41 8.14
N GLY A 130 1.03 15.25 7.22
CA GLY A 130 1.91 14.81 6.14
C GLY A 130 2.07 15.85 5.05
N TRP A 131 2.13 15.39 3.80
CA TRP A 131 2.50 16.21 2.65
C TRP A 131 1.62 15.91 1.43
N VAL A 132 1.29 16.97 0.69
CA VAL A 132 0.88 16.89 -0.70
C VAL A 132 2.13 17.09 -1.56
N ILE A 133 2.33 16.19 -2.51
CA ILE A 133 3.45 16.18 -3.44
C ILE A 133 2.86 16.36 -4.84
N ARG A 134 3.41 17.28 -5.61
CA ARG A 134 2.96 17.60 -6.98
C ARG A 134 4.16 17.54 -7.91
N PRO A 135 4.39 16.41 -8.58
CA PRO A 135 5.35 16.35 -9.67
C PRO A 135 4.96 17.31 -10.80
N PRO A 136 5.91 17.93 -11.50
CA PRO A 136 5.61 18.78 -12.63
C PRO A 136 4.96 17.96 -13.75
N LEU A 137 4.10 18.59 -14.52
CA LEU A 137 3.68 18.04 -15.81
C LEU A 137 4.88 18.05 -16.74
N CYS A 138 5.30 16.87 -17.15
CA CYS A 138 6.38 16.70 -18.10
C CYS A 138 5.79 16.19 -19.41
N ALA A 139 6.02 16.91 -20.49
CA ALA A 139 5.55 16.53 -21.84
C ALA A 139 6.09 15.15 -22.29
N CYS A 140 7.12 14.64 -21.61
CA CYS A 140 7.78 13.39 -21.95
C CYS A 140 7.17 12.14 -21.29
N HIS A 141 6.39 12.25 -20.19
CA HIS A 141 5.91 11.06 -19.47
C HIS A 141 4.48 11.13 -18.90
N MET A 142 3.90 12.31 -18.72
CA MET A 142 2.55 12.41 -18.15
C MET A 142 1.73 13.50 -18.83
N ALA A 143 0.74 13.06 -19.60
CA ALA A 143 -0.23 13.97 -20.22
C ALA A 143 -1.26 14.52 -19.24
N THR A 144 -1.31 13.98 -18.01
CA THR A 144 -2.32 14.34 -16.99
C THR A 144 -1.67 14.59 -15.63
N PRO A 145 -2.26 15.46 -14.79
CA PRO A 145 -1.75 15.75 -13.48
C PRO A 145 -1.62 14.50 -12.59
N LEU A 146 -0.47 14.35 -11.93
CA LEU A 146 -0.28 13.44 -10.81
C LEU A 146 -0.25 14.26 -9.52
N ILE A 147 -1.03 13.84 -8.53
CA ILE A 147 -1.03 14.43 -7.20
C ILE A 147 -0.91 13.30 -6.18
N VAL A 148 -0.01 13.47 -5.24
CA VAL A 148 0.29 12.45 -4.24
C VAL A 148 0.04 13.02 -2.85
N GLY A 149 -0.55 12.22 -1.97
CA GLY A 149 -0.70 12.51 -0.56
C GLY A 149 -0.05 11.43 0.28
N VAL A 150 0.79 11.84 1.23
CA VAL A 150 1.40 10.93 2.19
C VAL A 150 1.13 11.45 3.58
N THR A 151 0.44 10.66 4.40
CA THR A 151 0.08 11.04 5.77
C THR A 151 0.35 9.92 6.75
N ALA A 152 0.70 10.28 8.00
CA ALA A 152 0.75 9.34 9.11
C ALA A 152 -0.45 9.53 10.04
N GLN A 153 -0.98 8.41 10.54
CA GLN A 153 -1.97 8.35 11.62
C GLN A 153 -1.62 7.17 12.54
N GLY A 154 -1.21 7.47 13.77
CA GLY A 154 -0.71 6.44 14.65
C GLY A 154 0.44 5.67 14.00
N ARG A 155 0.33 4.36 13.92
CA ARG A 155 1.32 3.47 13.30
C ARG A 155 1.09 3.18 11.82
N THR A 156 0.13 3.84 11.19
CA THR A 156 -0.22 3.65 9.77
C THR A 156 0.20 4.86 8.94
N VAL A 157 0.82 4.59 7.80
CA VAL A 157 1.02 5.59 6.74
C VAL A 157 0.04 5.30 5.61
N SER A 158 -0.73 6.31 5.21
CA SER A 158 -1.52 6.31 3.98
C SER A 158 -0.76 7.08 2.91
N TRP A 159 -0.49 6.40 1.80
CA TRP A 159 0.16 6.97 0.63
C TRP A 159 -0.79 6.79 -0.56
N LEU A 160 -1.33 7.90 -1.05
CA LEU A 160 -2.32 7.93 -2.11
C LEU A 160 -1.80 8.73 -3.30
N GLU A 161 -1.81 8.12 -4.47
CA GLU A 161 -1.51 8.75 -5.75
C GLU A 161 -2.79 8.82 -6.58
N ILE A 162 -3.08 9.96 -7.17
CA ILE A 162 -4.17 10.14 -8.12
C ILE A 162 -3.63 10.76 -9.40
N ASN A 163 -3.95 10.16 -10.52
CA ASN A 163 -3.59 10.65 -11.85
C ASN A 163 -4.83 10.73 -12.73
N GLY A 164 -4.93 11.77 -13.52
CA GLY A 164 -6.02 11.95 -14.47
C GLY A 164 -6.35 13.42 -14.75
N PRO A 165 -7.19 13.70 -15.75
CA PRO A 165 -7.49 15.06 -16.21
C PRO A 165 -8.05 15.98 -15.11
N GLN A 166 -8.79 15.43 -14.14
CA GLN A 166 -9.39 16.19 -13.05
C GLN A 166 -8.72 15.96 -11.68
N ALA A 167 -7.52 15.35 -11.67
CA ALA A 167 -6.78 15.18 -10.44
C ALA A 167 -6.51 16.54 -9.76
N SER A 168 -6.90 16.66 -8.49
CA SER A 168 -6.78 17.90 -7.71
C SER A 168 -6.48 17.59 -6.25
N THR A 169 -5.89 18.55 -5.54
CA THR A 169 -5.64 18.43 -4.09
C THR A 169 -6.94 18.18 -3.32
N ARG A 170 -8.04 18.84 -3.71
CA ARG A 170 -9.37 18.62 -3.10
C ARG A 170 -9.81 17.16 -3.25
N MET A 171 -9.70 16.59 -4.45
CA MET A 171 -10.05 15.19 -4.70
C MET A 171 -9.15 14.23 -3.92
N LEU A 172 -7.84 14.48 -3.89
CA LEU A 172 -6.90 13.72 -3.08
C LEU A 172 -7.32 13.70 -1.61
N THR A 173 -7.61 14.88 -1.03
CA THR A 173 -8.01 15.00 0.38
C THR A 173 -9.32 14.25 0.66
N GLN A 174 -10.31 14.35 -0.24
CA GLN A 174 -11.57 13.62 -0.11
C GLN A 174 -11.37 12.10 -0.14
N LEU A 175 -10.45 11.61 -0.97
CA LEU A 175 -10.13 10.18 -1.04
C LEU A 175 -9.32 9.73 0.18
N LEU A 176 -8.34 10.52 0.63
CA LEU A 176 -7.60 10.23 1.86
C LEU A 176 -8.51 10.14 3.09
N ALA A 177 -9.55 10.98 3.17
CA ALA A 177 -10.54 10.91 4.25
C ALA A 177 -11.33 9.60 4.28
N ARG A 178 -11.38 8.86 3.17
CA ARG A 178 -12.05 7.55 3.06
C ARG A 178 -11.11 6.36 3.33
N THR A 179 -9.80 6.59 3.46
CA THR A 179 -8.89 5.50 3.85
C THR A 179 -9.10 5.19 5.33
N PRO A 180 -9.32 3.94 5.71
CA PRO A 180 -9.38 3.53 7.12
C PRO A 180 -8.10 3.91 7.86
N ALA A 181 -8.21 4.12 9.17
CA ALA A 181 -7.08 4.35 10.08
C ALA A 181 -6.30 3.06 10.34
#